data_ce17f00ef3941ceb2f1220e57bc18f54
#
_entry.id   ce17f00ef3941ceb2f1220e57bc18f54
#
_cell.length_a   1.000
_cell.length_b   1.000
_cell.length_c   1.000
_cell.angle_alpha   90.00
_cell.angle_beta   90.00
_cell.angle_gamma   90.00
#
_symmetry.space_group_name_H-M   'P 1'
#
loop_
_entity.id
_entity.type
_entity.pdbx_description
1 polymer ?
#
loop_
_entity_poly.entity_id
_entity_poly.type
_entity_poly.pdbx_seq_one_letter_code
_entity_poly.pdbx_strand_id
1 'polypeptide(L)'
;DMFLSFQNWYKPEEILRHAGLCAFGRTEKDGEALFAPQRDFLGEKFPGSRIVTMTLPNLVDVSSTELRERIPKGKTAGLLAPAVLGYILREHLYGTNLDLKRLSLEELRPIALSYLKAKRIPHVLGTEQTAKELAERYGADVEKARFAALLHDATKRLSMEEQLALCEHYHIALDELE
;
A
#
# COMPACT_ATOMS: atom_id res chain seq x y z
N ASP A 1 20.79 -5.13 14.25
CA ASP A 1 19.46 -5.71 14.28
C ASP A 1 18.81 -5.53 15.65
N MET A 2 17.53 -5.17 15.70
CA MET A 2 16.82 -4.86 16.95
C MET A 2 16.71 -6.06 17.88
N PHE A 3 16.52 -7.26 17.35
CA PHE A 3 16.46 -8.50 18.16
C PHE A 3 17.79 -8.80 18.84
N LEU A 4 18.91 -8.65 18.12
CA LEU A 4 20.26 -8.91 18.65
C LEU A 4 20.68 -7.94 19.75
N SER A 5 20.03 -6.80 19.85
CA SER A 5 20.28 -5.78 20.88
C SER A 5 19.16 -5.63 21.91
N PHE A 6 18.18 -6.53 21.93
CA PHE A 6 16.96 -6.42 22.74
C PHE A 6 17.26 -6.26 24.24
N GLN A 7 18.30 -6.92 24.76
CA GLN A 7 18.73 -6.82 26.16
C GLN A 7 19.10 -5.39 26.60
N ASN A 8 19.34 -4.51 25.61
CA ASN A 8 19.73 -3.10 25.85
C ASN A 8 18.52 -2.14 25.74
N TRP A 9 17.33 -2.67 25.50
CA TRP A 9 16.13 -1.83 25.42
C TRP A 9 15.74 -1.32 26.80
N TYR A 10 14.88 -0.29 26.81
CA TYR A 10 14.35 0.22 28.06
C TYR A 10 13.42 -0.83 28.70
N LYS A 11 13.77 -1.29 29.91
CA LYS A 11 13.02 -2.27 30.72
C LYS A 11 12.64 -3.55 29.95
N PRO A 12 13.58 -4.29 29.39
CA PRO A 12 13.31 -5.46 28.55
C PRO A 12 12.56 -6.56 29.31
N GLU A 13 12.81 -6.74 30.61
CA GLU A 13 12.09 -7.68 31.49
C GLU A 13 10.61 -7.34 31.64
N GLU A 14 10.26 -6.06 31.68
CA GLU A 14 8.84 -5.65 31.74
C GLU A 14 8.13 -5.93 30.40
N ILE A 15 8.82 -5.69 29.29
CA ILE A 15 8.30 -6.01 27.95
C ILE A 15 8.02 -7.52 27.89
N LEU A 16 8.97 -8.37 28.28
CA LEU A 16 8.84 -9.82 28.22
C LEU A 16 7.80 -10.38 29.21
N ARG A 17 7.49 -9.65 30.26
CA ARG A 17 6.42 -10.03 31.18
C ARG A 17 5.03 -9.90 30.57
N HIS A 18 4.85 -8.93 29.68
CA HIS A 18 3.57 -8.60 29.05
C HIS A 18 3.43 -9.12 27.62
N ALA A 19 4.54 -9.41 26.93
CA ALA A 19 4.55 -9.85 25.55
C ALA A 19 5.65 -10.88 25.29
N GLY A 20 5.41 -11.78 24.32
CA GLY A 20 6.47 -12.60 23.73
C GLY A 20 7.22 -11.86 22.64
N LEU A 21 8.45 -12.30 22.36
CA LEU A 21 9.20 -11.85 21.19
C LEU A 21 9.06 -12.84 20.04
N CYS A 22 8.82 -12.31 18.86
CA CYS A 22 8.90 -13.07 17.62
C CYS A 22 9.91 -12.36 16.71
N ALA A 23 11.01 -13.04 16.40
CA ALA A 23 12.04 -12.53 15.50
C ALA A 23 12.03 -13.30 14.18
N PHE A 24 12.14 -12.56 13.07
CA PHE A 24 12.31 -13.12 11.74
C PHE A 24 13.31 -12.28 10.93
N GLY A 25 14.08 -12.96 10.08
CA GLY A 25 15.05 -12.31 9.21
C GLY A 25 14.41 -11.56 8.06
N ARG A 26 15.09 -10.55 7.54
CA ARG A 26 14.72 -9.84 6.31
C ARG A 26 15.45 -10.38 5.09
N THR A 27 16.57 -11.05 5.31
CA THR A 27 17.41 -11.64 4.26
C THR A 27 17.66 -13.11 4.56
N GLU A 28 18.11 -13.87 3.56
CA GLU A 28 18.52 -15.27 3.76
C GLU A 28 19.68 -15.42 4.74
N LYS A 29 20.47 -14.36 4.96
CA LYS A 29 21.58 -14.32 5.91
C LYS A 29 21.11 -14.18 7.36
N ASP A 30 19.91 -13.65 7.58
CA ASP A 30 19.30 -13.45 8.89
C ASP A 30 18.52 -14.73 9.30
N GLY A 31 19.16 -15.88 9.20
CA GLY A 31 18.54 -17.17 9.49
C GLY A 31 18.62 -17.59 10.95
N GLU A 32 18.15 -18.80 11.23
CA GLU A 32 18.14 -19.41 12.57
C GLU A 32 19.53 -19.41 13.20
N ALA A 33 20.59 -19.62 12.41
CA ALA A 33 21.96 -19.60 12.91
C ALA A 33 22.39 -18.26 13.54
N LEU A 34 21.83 -17.13 13.07
CA LEU A 34 22.08 -15.81 13.62
C LEU A 34 21.24 -15.56 14.88
N PHE A 35 20.01 -16.04 14.91
CA PHE A 35 19.07 -15.73 15.99
C PHE A 35 19.10 -16.74 17.15
N ALA A 36 19.48 -17.99 16.93
CA ALA A 36 19.48 -19.02 17.96
C ALA A 36 20.35 -18.65 19.18
N PRO A 37 21.61 -18.18 19.01
CA PRO A 37 22.42 -17.77 20.16
C PRO A 37 21.80 -16.64 20.98
N GLN A 38 21.18 -15.68 20.31
CA GLN A 38 20.51 -14.56 20.98
C GLN A 38 19.23 -14.99 21.68
N ARG A 39 18.43 -15.88 21.06
CA ARG A 39 17.24 -16.47 21.68
C ARG A 39 17.60 -17.19 22.97
N ASP A 40 18.63 -18.03 22.92
CA ASP A 40 19.08 -18.85 24.06
C ASP A 40 19.62 -17.94 25.18
N PHE A 41 20.43 -16.95 24.84
CA PHE A 41 20.90 -15.92 25.77
C PHE A 41 19.75 -15.17 26.46
N LEU A 42 18.74 -14.74 25.70
CA LEU A 42 17.60 -14.03 26.27
C LEU A 42 16.73 -14.95 27.13
N GLY A 43 16.59 -16.22 26.76
CA GLY A 43 15.87 -17.23 27.53
C GLY A 43 16.54 -17.50 28.89
N GLU A 44 17.87 -17.55 28.93
CA GLU A 44 18.64 -17.68 30.19
C GLU A 44 18.54 -16.39 31.05
N LYS A 45 18.69 -15.25 30.42
CA LYS A 45 18.66 -13.95 31.13
C LYS A 45 17.28 -13.58 31.68
N PHE A 46 16.21 -13.97 30.98
CA PHE A 46 14.82 -13.68 31.34
C PHE A 46 14.00 -14.98 31.41
N PRO A 47 14.14 -15.79 32.48
CA PRO A 47 13.46 -17.07 32.60
C PRO A 47 11.93 -16.94 32.52
N GLY A 48 11.29 -17.85 31.76
CA GLY A 48 9.84 -17.84 31.53
C GLY A 48 9.37 -16.94 30.39
N SER A 49 10.28 -16.23 29.72
CA SER A 49 9.94 -15.44 28.54
C SER A 49 9.58 -16.33 27.33
N ARG A 50 8.64 -15.85 26.49
CA ARG A 50 8.29 -16.49 25.22
C ARG A 50 9.07 -15.83 24.09
N ILE A 51 10.05 -16.54 23.55
CA ILE A 51 10.88 -16.04 22.46
C ILE A 51 10.85 -17.08 21.33
N VAL A 52 10.42 -16.64 20.16
CA VAL A 52 10.28 -17.49 18.96
C VAL A 52 11.06 -16.86 17.82
N THR A 53 11.81 -17.68 17.11
CA THR A 53 12.44 -17.31 15.84
C THR A 53 11.70 -17.98 14.70
N MET A 54 11.50 -17.26 13.59
CA MET A 54 10.77 -17.75 12.42
C MET A 54 11.58 -17.55 11.15
N THR A 55 11.51 -18.50 10.26
CA THR A 55 12.00 -18.36 8.88
C THR A 55 10.81 -18.08 7.97
N LEU A 56 10.86 -16.98 7.22
CA LEU A 56 9.81 -16.64 6.26
C LEU A 56 10.14 -17.27 4.89
N PRO A 57 9.17 -17.93 4.23
CA PRO A 57 9.41 -18.62 2.95
C PRO A 57 9.66 -17.66 1.77
N ASN A 58 9.14 -16.44 1.86
CA ASN A 58 9.27 -15.43 0.81
C ASN A 58 9.77 -14.13 1.43
N LEU A 59 11.07 -13.91 1.31
CA LEU A 59 11.69 -12.67 1.80
C LEU A 59 11.61 -11.59 0.72
N VAL A 60 11.15 -10.42 1.12
CA VAL A 60 11.22 -9.22 0.29
C VAL A 60 12.31 -8.33 0.87
N ASP A 61 13.50 -8.38 0.24
CA ASP A 61 14.65 -7.59 0.68
C ASP A 61 14.49 -6.13 0.24
N VAL A 62 13.69 -5.39 0.99
CA VAL A 62 13.50 -3.96 0.80
C VAL A 62 13.38 -3.26 2.17
N SER A 63 14.16 -2.21 2.36
CA SER A 63 14.01 -1.35 3.52
C SER A 63 13.03 -0.21 3.27
N SER A 64 12.42 0.31 4.35
CA SER A 64 11.56 1.49 4.26
C SER A 64 12.29 2.72 3.70
N THR A 65 13.58 2.86 3.98
CA THR A 65 14.42 3.95 3.45
C THR A 65 14.58 3.80 1.94
N GLU A 66 14.97 2.64 1.49
CA GLU A 66 15.14 2.33 0.07
C GLU A 66 13.81 2.47 -0.70
N LEU A 67 12.70 2.01 -0.12
CA LEU A 67 11.39 2.16 -0.73
C LEU A 67 11.02 3.63 -0.93
N ARG A 68 11.23 4.48 0.07
CA ARG A 68 10.98 5.93 -0.05
C ARG A 68 11.81 6.60 -1.13
N GLU A 69 13.05 6.14 -1.37
CA GLU A 69 13.89 6.64 -2.45
C GLU A 69 13.44 6.15 -3.85
N ARG A 70 12.78 4.98 -3.91
CA ARG A 70 12.26 4.39 -5.15
C ARG A 70 10.93 5.00 -5.58
N ILE A 71 10.09 5.43 -4.64
CA ILE A 71 8.74 5.97 -4.90
C ILE A 71 8.76 7.14 -5.90
N PRO A 72 9.55 8.22 -5.71
CA PRO A 72 9.57 9.35 -6.65
C PRO A 72 10.08 8.98 -8.04
N LYS A 73 10.79 7.85 -8.14
CA LYS A 73 11.37 7.33 -9.41
C LYS A 73 10.44 6.35 -10.11
N GLY A 74 9.24 6.10 -9.59
CA GLY A 74 8.29 5.11 -10.14
C GLY A 74 8.74 3.64 -10.02
N LYS A 75 9.78 3.34 -9.22
CA LYS A 75 10.38 2.00 -9.10
C LYS A 75 9.82 1.20 -7.94
N THR A 76 8.50 1.05 -7.87
CA THR A 76 7.79 0.40 -6.75
C THR A 76 6.99 -0.82 -7.15
N ALA A 77 7.14 -1.32 -8.38
CA ALA A 77 6.36 -2.44 -8.90
C ALA A 77 6.39 -3.65 -7.95
N GLY A 78 5.22 -4.09 -7.48
CA GLY A 78 5.08 -5.24 -6.58
C GLY A 78 5.46 -5.00 -5.10
N LEU A 79 6.03 -3.84 -4.75
CA LEU A 79 6.48 -3.53 -3.38
C LEU A 79 5.42 -2.82 -2.54
N LEU A 80 4.45 -2.20 -3.19
CA LEU A 80 3.34 -1.51 -2.53
C LEU A 80 2.00 -1.99 -3.09
N ALA A 81 1.01 -2.11 -2.22
CA ALA A 81 -0.36 -2.31 -2.69
C ALA A 81 -0.79 -1.08 -3.52
N PRO A 82 -1.51 -1.27 -4.64
CA PRO A 82 -1.90 -0.16 -5.53
C PRO A 82 -2.62 0.99 -4.82
N ALA A 83 -3.49 0.68 -3.85
CA ALA A 83 -4.20 1.71 -3.08
C ALA A 83 -3.26 2.54 -2.17
N VAL A 84 -2.19 1.93 -1.64
CA VAL A 84 -1.18 2.63 -0.84
C VAL A 84 -0.33 3.53 -1.73
N LEU A 85 0.12 3.03 -2.87
CA LEU A 85 0.84 3.84 -3.86
C LEU A 85 -0.03 5.01 -4.33
N GLY A 86 -1.30 4.75 -4.65
CA GLY A 86 -2.24 5.78 -5.05
C GLY A 86 -2.44 6.87 -4.00
N TYR A 87 -2.53 6.50 -2.72
CA TYR A 87 -2.58 7.47 -1.62
C TYR A 87 -1.31 8.32 -1.54
N ILE A 88 -0.13 7.70 -1.65
CA ILE A 88 1.17 8.40 -1.64
C ILE A 88 1.26 9.43 -2.78
N LEU A 89 0.85 9.04 -3.98
CA LEU A 89 0.87 9.89 -5.17
C LEU A 89 -0.10 11.07 -5.05
N ARG A 90 -1.33 10.79 -4.59
CA ARG A 90 -2.37 11.80 -4.40
C ARG A 90 -2.00 12.86 -3.36
N GLU A 91 -1.41 12.43 -2.25
CA GLU A 91 -1.02 13.31 -1.14
C GLU A 91 0.40 13.87 -1.29
N HIS A 92 1.03 13.67 -2.46
CA HIS A 92 2.39 14.15 -2.76
C HIS A 92 3.44 13.77 -1.70
N LEU A 93 3.32 12.56 -1.11
CA LEU A 93 4.23 12.10 -0.06
C LEU A 93 5.58 11.65 -0.64
N TYR A 94 6.61 11.67 0.19
CA TYR A 94 7.97 11.20 -0.12
C TYR A 94 8.60 11.86 -1.37
N GLY A 95 8.26 13.12 -1.65
CA GLY A 95 8.81 13.87 -2.77
C GLY A 95 8.22 13.49 -4.13
N THR A 96 7.07 12.83 -4.16
CA THR A 96 6.31 12.65 -5.41
C THR A 96 5.72 13.98 -5.86
N ASN A 97 5.84 14.27 -7.16
CA ASN A 97 5.30 15.50 -7.75
C ASN A 97 4.65 15.16 -9.10
N LEU A 98 3.40 14.70 -9.03
CA LEU A 98 2.61 14.40 -10.23
C LEU A 98 1.71 15.58 -10.60
N ASP A 99 1.65 15.89 -11.88
CA ASP A 99 0.62 16.75 -12.41
C ASP A 99 -0.69 15.97 -12.54
N LEU A 100 -1.58 16.12 -11.56
CA LEU A 100 -2.87 15.43 -11.52
C LEU A 100 -3.79 15.75 -12.71
N LYS A 101 -3.48 16.78 -13.48
CA LYS A 101 -4.24 17.14 -14.71
C LYS A 101 -3.71 16.42 -15.96
N ARG A 102 -2.55 15.78 -15.88
CA ARG A 102 -1.86 15.12 -17.01
C ARG A 102 -1.33 13.74 -16.65
N LEU A 103 -2.14 12.99 -15.94
CA LEU A 103 -1.76 11.62 -15.54
C LEU A 103 -1.77 10.68 -16.74
N SER A 104 -0.76 9.83 -16.83
CA SER A 104 -0.84 8.62 -17.63
C SER A 104 -1.82 7.61 -16.99
N LEU A 105 -2.25 6.63 -17.78
CA LEU A 105 -3.14 5.58 -17.28
C LEU A 105 -2.50 4.76 -16.15
N GLU A 106 -1.18 4.57 -16.19
CA GLU A 106 -0.43 3.86 -15.15
C GLU A 106 -0.38 4.62 -13.82
N GLU A 107 -0.26 5.94 -13.89
CA GLU A 107 -0.30 6.82 -12.72
C GLU A 107 -1.72 6.99 -12.16
N LEU A 108 -2.71 7.12 -13.04
CA LEU A 108 -4.11 7.28 -12.64
C LEU A 108 -4.65 6.03 -11.93
N ARG A 109 -4.34 4.82 -12.41
CA ARG A 109 -4.92 3.58 -11.87
C ARG A 109 -4.72 3.45 -10.35
N PRO A 110 -3.50 3.52 -9.79
CA PRO A 110 -3.33 3.42 -8.34
C PRO A 110 -4.03 4.56 -7.59
N ILE A 111 -4.08 5.77 -8.14
CA ILE A 111 -4.77 6.91 -7.54
C ILE A 111 -6.28 6.63 -7.49
N ALA A 112 -6.90 6.26 -8.59
CA ALA A 112 -8.33 5.92 -8.66
C ALA A 112 -8.68 4.81 -7.67
N LEU A 113 -7.86 3.75 -7.59
CA LEU A 113 -8.07 2.64 -6.65
C LEU A 113 -7.95 3.08 -5.18
N SER A 114 -7.18 4.11 -4.86
CA SER A 114 -7.03 4.63 -3.49
C SER A 114 -8.31 5.30 -2.95
N TYR A 115 -9.21 5.72 -3.80
CA TYR A 115 -10.52 6.26 -3.42
C TYR A 115 -11.56 5.19 -3.13
N LEU A 116 -11.31 3.93 -3.46
CA LEU A 116 -12.29 2.85 -3.38
C LEU A 116 -12.19 2.08 -2.05
N LYS A 117 -13.32 1.48 -1.63
CA LYS A 117 -13.29 0.41 -0.64
C LYS A 117 -12.71 -0.85 -1.30
N ALA A 118 -11.95 -1.65 -0.55
CA ALA A 118 -11.25 -2.84 -1.07
C ALA A 118 -12.16 -3.77 -1.88
N LYS A 119 -13.41 -3.98 -1.42
CA LYS A 119 -14.42 -4.81 -2.12
C LYS A 119 -14.82 -4.30 -3.51
N ARG A 120 -14.56 -3.02 -3.82
CA ARG A 120 -14.90 -2.42 -5.14
C ARG A 120 -13.76 -2.50 -6.14
N ILE A 121 -12.53 -2.74 -5.70
CA ILE A 121 -11.35 -2.82 -6.58
C ILE A 121 -11.52 -3.84 -7.71
N PRO A 122 -11.93 -5.10 -7.46
CA PRO A 122 -12.12 -6.07 -8.53
C PRO A 122 -13.17 -5.63 -9.57
N HIS A 123 -14.25 -4.96 -9.14
CA HIS A 123 -15.27 -4.42 -10.03
C HIS A 123 -14.68 -3.36 -10.96
N VAL A 124 -13.97 -2.36 -10.42
CA VAL A 124 -13.41 -1.27 -11.24
C VAL A 124 -12.36 -1.77 -12.21
N LEU A 125 -11.51 -2.71 -11.81
CA LEU A 125 -10.53 -3.32 -12.71
C LEU A 125 -11.20 -4.16 -13.81
N GLY A 126 -12.26 -4.89 -13.48
CA GLY A 126 -13.08 -5.63 -14.46
C GLY A 126 -13.77 -4.67 -15.44
N THR A 127 -14.32 -3.56 -14.95
CA THR A 127 -14.93 -2.53 -15.79
C THR A 127 -13.90 -1.89 -16.74
N GLU A 128 -12.71 -1.59 -16.26
CA GLU A 128 -11.61 -1.07 -17.10
C GLU A 128 -11.24 -2.05 -18.23
N GLN A 129 -11.12 -3.35 -17.91
CA GLN A 129 -10.79 -4.37 -18.89
C GLN A 129 -11.90 -4.50 -19.94
N THR A 130 -13.17 -4.56 -19.50
CA THR A 130 -14.33 -4.64 -20.41
C THR A 130 -14.43 -3.39 -21.30
N ALA A 131 -14.21 -2.20 -20.74
CA ALA A 131 -14.20 -0.94 -21.49
C ALA A 131 -13.12 -0.93 -22.58
N LYS A 132 -11.92 -1.44 -22.27
CA LYS A 132 -10.85 -1.62 -23.24
C LYS A 132 -11.30 -2.53 -24.40
N GLU A 133 -11.81 -3.72 -24.09
CA GLU A 133 -12.22 -4.71 -25.11
C GLU A 133 -13.36 -4.19 -25.99
N LEU A 134 -14.33 -3.49 -25.41
CA LEU A 134 -15.41 -2.87 -26.17
C LEU A 134 -14.92 -1.73 -27.06
N ALA A 135 -14.03 -0.88 -26.54
CA ALA A 135 -13.46 0.20 -27.34
C ALA A 135 -12.64 -0.33 -28.54
N GLU A 136 -11.82 -1.36 -28.32
CA GLU A 136 -11.10 -2.06 -29.40
C GLU A 136 -12.06 -2.65 -30.43
N ARG A 137 -13.12 -3.30 -29.99
CA ARG A 137 -14.11 -3.97 -30.87
C ARG A 137 -14.91 -3.00 -31.73
N TYR A 138 -15.28 -1.84 -31.16
CA TYR A 138 -16.15 -0.87 -31.82
C TYR A 138 -15.41 0.35 -32.38
N GLY A 139 -14.09 0.36 -32.34
CA GLY A 139 -13.26 1.44 -32.90
C GLY A 139 -13.35 2.74 -32.12
N ALA A 140 -13.65 2.67 -30.82
CA ALA A 140 -13.66 3.83 -29.95
C ALA A 140 -12.25 4.10 -29.36
N ASP A 141 -12.06 5.29 -28.77
CA ASP A 141 -10.81 5.65 -28.12
C ASP A 141 -10.59 4.80 -26.86
N VAL A 142 -9.66 3.85 -26.97
CA VAL A 142 -9.35 2.87 -25.92
C VAL A 142 -8.83 3.55 -24.64
N GLU A 143 -7.99 4.57 -24.77
CA GLU A 143 -7.40 5.25 -23.64
C GLU A 143 -8.49 6.02 -22.86
N LYS A 144 -9.32 6.78 -23.55
CA LYS A 144 -10.44 7.49 -22.93
C LYS A 144 -11.44 6.55 -22.28
N ALA A 145 -11.75 5.40 -22.91
CA ALA A 145 -12.65 4.40 -22.35
C ALA A 145 -12.09 3.83 -21.02
N ARG A 146 -10.80 3.56 -20.96
CA ARG A 146 -10.13 3.09 -19.74
C ARG A 146 -10.09 4.15 -18.64
N PHE A 147 -9.80 5.41 -19.00
CA PHE A 147 -9.86 6.53 -18.05
C PHE A 147 -11.25 6.67 -17.43
N ALA A 148 -12.28 6.67 -18.25
CA ALA A 148 -13.67 6.76 -17.79
C ALA A 148 -14.04 5.59 -16.87
N ALA A 149 -13.64 4.38 -17.24
CA ALA A 149 -13.88 3.17 -16.46
C ALA A 149 -13.17 3.20 -15.09
N LEU A 150 -11.95 3.71 -15.00
CA LEU A 150 -11.25 3.84 -13.72
C LEU A 150 -11.88 4.89 -12.79
N LEU A 151 -12.48 5.93 -13.34
CA LEU A 151 -13.02 7.05 -12.57
C LEU A 151 -14.51 6.92 -12.23
N HIS A 152 -15.29 6.04 -12.90
CA HIS A 152 -16.74 5.99 -12.78
C HIS A 152 -17.28 5.83 -11.34
N ASP A 153 -16.53 5.20 -10.47
CA ASP A 153 -16.88 4.95 -9.06
C ASP A 153 -16.04 5.77 -8.05
N ALA A 154 -15.21 6.73 -8.51
CA ALA A 154 -14.26 7.43 -7.66
C ALA A 154 -14.94 8.17 -6.50
N THR A 155 -16.15 8.70 -6.70
CA THR A 155 -16.93 9.41 -5.68
C THR A 155 -17.88 8.52 -4.87
N LYS A 156 -17.94 7.21 -5.15
CA LYS A 156 -18.90 6.28 -4.52
C LYS A 156 -18.78 6.16 -2.99
N ARG A 157 -17.71 6.65 -2.40
CA ARG A 157 -17.52 6.69 -0.94
C ARG A 157 -18.11 7.92 -0.28
N LEU A 158 -18.34 8.96 -1.05
CA LEU A 158 -18.81 10.24 -0.56
C LEU A 158 -20.32 10.18 -0.28
N SER A 159 -20.76 10.93 0.72
CA SER A 159 -22.17 11.17 0.95
C SER A 159 -22.76 12.04 -0.18
N MET A 160 -24.08 12.11 -0.28
CA MET A 160 -24.75 13.00 -1.24
C MET A 160 -24.33 14.45 -1.02
N GLU A 161 -24.27 14.90 0.23
CA GLU A 161 -23.86 16.26 0.57
C GLU A 161 -22.42 16.57 0.11
N GLU A 162 -21.48 15.65 0.30
CA GLU A 162 -20.10 15.80 -0.17
C GLU A 162 -20.03 15.82 -1.70
N GLN A 163 -20.84 15.01 -2.40
CA GLN A 163 -20.88 15.00 -3.86
C GLN A 163 -21.45 16.32 -4.40
N LEU A 164 -22.54 16.83 -3.81
CA LEU A 164 -23.13 18.13 -4.19
C LEU A 164 -22.15 19.29 -3.95
N ALA A 165 -21.44 19.28 -2.82
CA ALA A 165 -20.42 20.28 -2.53
C ALA A 165 -19.28 20.27 -3.55
N LEU A 166 -18.87 19.08 -4.06
CA LEU A 166 -17.92 18.98 -5.16
C LEU A 166 -18.48 19.52 -6.49
N CYS A 167 -19.74 19.22 -6.80
CA CYS A 167 -20.39 19.75 -7.98
C CYS A 167 -20.42 21.30 -7.96
N GLU A 168 -20.77 21.88 -6.84
CA GLU A 168 -20.74 23.34 -6.64
C GLU A 168 -19.31 23.91 -6.78
N HIS A 169 -18.34 23.30 -6.09
CA HIS A 169 -16.94 23.73 -6.11
C HIS A 169 -16.34 23.72 -7.51
N TYR A 170 -16.65 22.69 -8.30
CA TYR A 170 -16.14 22.55 -9.68
C TYR A 170 -17.08 23.10 -10.76
N HIS A 171 -18.18 23.77 -10.38
CA HIS A 171 -19.18 24.33 -11.29
C HIS A 171 -19.77 23.29 -12.26
N ILE A 172 -20.02 22.08 -11.76
CA ILE A 172 -20.68 21.02 -12.52
C ILE A 172 -22.19 21.26 -12.47
N ALA A 173 -22.81 21.47 -13.65
CA ALA A 173 -24.24 21.62 -13.74
C ALA A 173 -24.92 20.27 -13.50
N LEU A 174 -25.90 20.26 -12.60
CA LEU A 174 -26.78 19.12 -12.37
C LEU A 174 -28.05 19.29 -13.21
N ASP A 175 -28.60 18.19 -13.72
CA ASP A 175 -29.89 18.22 -14.41
C ASP A 175 -31.04 17.96 -13.42
N GLU A 176 -32.28 18.14 -13.88
CA GLU A 176 -33.48 18.01 -13.03
C GLU A 176 -33.80 16.54 -12.63
N LEU A 177 -33.06 15.56 -13.15
CA LEU A 177 -33.26 14.14 -12.86
C LEU A 177 -32.35 13.61 -11.74
N GLU A 178 -31.41 14.41 -11.30
CA GLU A 178 -30.45 14.11 -10.22
C GLU A 178 -30.77 14.90 -8.94
#